data_b42b5638c3d14cb88a79a6a73b0e2ba4
#
_entry.id   b42b5638c3d14cb88a79a6a73b0e2ba4
#
_cell.length_a   1.000
_cell.length_b   1.000
_cell.length_c   1.000
_cell.angle_alpha   90.00
_cell.angle_beta   90.00
_cell.angle_gamma   90.00
#
_symmetry.space_group_name_H-M   'P 1'
#
loop_
_entity.id
_entity.type
_entity.pdbx_description
1 polymer ?
#
loop_
_entity_poly.entity_id
_entity_poly.type
_entity_poly.pdbx_seq_one_letter_code
_entity_poly.pdbx_strand_id
1 'polypeptide(L)'
;MQKQWTLLNNTIPQTIEELIAILLKNRNISDQESFFSCSLNLINYEIGDMDKSVERIQKAIHQNEQIIVFGDYDADGLCSTTILWETLYALGANVRPYIPHREKEGYGLSQKALEFVISEFKPSLIITVDNGISAHKEVSFAIEKGIDVIITDHHTAPQTLPNTLIVHDHHVSGSAVAYKLSQKCIQAIQNRSENYQLPTDHLALVAIGTICDIIPLSIENRALVKHGIQQLRNTKRAGIVALCNIA
;
A
#
# COMPACT_ATOMS: atom_id res chain seq x y z
N MET A 1 -24.03 29.92 4.56
CA MET A 1 -23.47 29.94 5.93
C MET A 1 -22.25 30.86 5.94
N GLN A 2 -22.18 31.84 6.84
CA GLN A 2 -20.98 32.65 7.02
C GLN A 2 -19.91 31.78 7.68
N LYS A 3 -18.72 31.69 7.06
CA LYS A 3 -17.57 31.01 7.65
C LYS A 3 -17.04 31.83 8.82
N GLN A 4 -16.98 31.23 10.01
CA GLN A 4 -16.48 31.89 11.22
C GLN A 4 -15.07 31.37 11.48
N TRP A 5 -14.12 32.28 11.66
CA TRP A 5 -12.75 31.94 12.05
C TRP A 5 -12.69 31.68 13.56
N THR A 6 -12.04 30.60 13.95
CA THR A 6 -11.77 30.27 15.35
C THR A 6 -10.27 30.13 15.54
N LEU A 7 -9.71 30.89 16.48
CA LEU A 7 -8.31 30.73 16.87
C LEU A 7 -8.18 29.54 17.82
N LEU A 8 -7.33 28.58 17.47
CA LEU A 8 -7.03 27.42 18.32
C LEU A 8 -6.11 27.78 19.49
N ASN A 9 -5.37 28.88 19.38
CA ASN A 9 -4.50 29.40 20.42
C ASN A 9 -4.45 30.94 20.34
N ASN A 10 -4.56 31.62 21.48
CA ASN A 10 -4.52 33.07 21.58
C ASN A 10 -3.14 33.62 21.94
N THR A 11 -2.13 32.75 22.10
CA THR A 11 -0.76 33.16 22.41
C THR A 11 -0.09 33.75 21.16
N ILE A 12 0.45 34.94 21.27
CA ILE A 12 1.24 35.58 20.20
C ILE A 12 2.68 35.11 20.35
N PRO A 13 3.23 34.30 19.42
CA PRO A 13 4.60 33.82 19.50
C PRO A 13 5.58 34.99 19.33
N GLN A 14 6.64 35.01 20.12
CA GLN A 14 7.71 36.00 20.06
C GLN A 14 8.93 35.48 19.27
N THR A 15 9.04 34.14 19.14
CA THR A 15 10.10 33.47 18.38
C THR A 15 9.56 32.44 17.41
N ILE A 16 10.41 32.00 16.47
CA ILE A 16 10.06 30.92 15.52
C ILE A 16 9.82 29.61 16.29
N GLU A 17 10.58 29.32 17.31
CA GLU A 17 10.45 28.13 18.13
C GLU A 17 9.11 28.08 18.85
N GLU A 18 8.66 29.21 19.41
CA GLU A 18 7.33 29.31 20.02
C GLU A 18 6.22 29.12 18.99
N LEU A 19 6.37 29.67 17.77
CA LEU A 19 5.42 29.47 16.69
C LEU A 19 5.33 27.99 16.29
N ILE A 20 6.49 27.34 16.14
CA ILE A 20 6.56 25.90 15.82
C ILE A 20 5.86 25.09 16.93
N ALA A 21 6.14 25.36 18.18
CA ALA A 21 5.53 24.66 19.31
C ALA A 21 3.99 24.82 19.31
N ILE A 22 3.48 26.02 19.05
CA ILE A 22 2.04 26.27 18.90
C ILE A 22 1.44 25.48 17.75
N LEU A 23 2.10 25.47 16.58
CA LEU A 23 1.62 24.75 15.41
C LEU A 23 1.59 23.24 15.61
N LEU A 24 2.60 22.67 16.28
CA LEU A 24 2.66 21.24 16.61
C LEU A 24 1.56 20.87 17.62
N LYS A 25 1.39 21.69 18.66
CA LYS A 25 0.31 21.52 19.64
C LYS A 25 -1.07 21.55 18.99
N ASN A 26 -1.33 22.50 18.09
CA ASN A 26 -2.60 22.63 17.37
C ASN A 26 -2.89 21.41 16.46
N ARG A 27 -1.86 20.64 16.10
CA ARG A 27 -1.93 19.40 15.32
C ARG A 27 -1.88 18.14 16.16
N ASN A 28 -1.87 18.27 17.50
CA ASN A 28 -1.72 17.16 18.46
C ASN A 28 -0.44 16.32 18.24
N ILE A 29 0.64 16.95 17.77
CA ILE A 29 1.93 16.29 17.59
C ILE A 29 2.71 16.40 18.92
N SER A 30 2.78 15.28 19.63
CA SER A 30 3.49 15.17 20.91
C SER A 30 4.96 14.81 20.74
N ASP A 31 5.29 13.94 19.77
CA ASP A 31 6.66 13.52 19.45
C ASP A 31 7.23 14.38 18.32
N GLN A 32 7.84 15.50 18.71
CA GLN A 32 8.43 16.45 17.78
C GLN A 32 9.70 15.90 17.12
N GLU A 33 10.50 15.12 17.84
CA GLU A 33 11.74 14.55 17.33
C GLU A 33 11.46 13.59 16.18
N SER A 34 10.58 12.62 16.38
CA SER A 34 10.17 11.68 15.33
C SER A 34 9.49 12.39 14.15
N PHE A 35 8.68 13.43 14.42
CA PHE A 35 8.02 14.21 13.39
C PHE A 35 9.00 14.94 12.45
N PHE A 36 10.10 15.48 12.99
CA PHE A 36 11.10 16.20 12.20
C PHE A 36 12.18 15.30 11.61
N SER A 37 12.58 14.23 12.29
CA SER A 37 13.61 13.30 11.81
C SER A 37 13.13 12.58 10.54
N CYS A 38 11.86 12.22 10.46
CA CYS A 38 11.28 11.45 9.36
C CYS A 38 12.12 10.20 9.03
N SER A 39 12.52 9.45 10.06
CA SER A 39 13.33 8.25 9.88
C SER A 39 12.49 7.09 9.34
N LEU A 40 13.03 6.34 8.36
CA LEU A 40 12.39 5.11 7.87
C LEU A 40 12.36 3.99 8.93
N ASN A 41 13.14 4.12 10.02
CA ASN A 41 13.08 3.20 11.16
C ASN A 41 11.76 3.30 11.95
N LEU A 42 10.93 4.32 11.65
CA LEU A 42 9.62 4.51 12.28
C LEU A 42 8.51 3.70 11.57
N ILE A 43 8.83 3.01 10.48
CA ILE A 43 7.87 2.19 9.75
C ILE A 43 7.51 0.95 10.58
N ASN A 44 6.22 0.79 10.85
CA ASN A 44 5.72 -0.43 11.49
C ASN A 44 5.45 -1.51 10.45
N TYR A 45 6.21 -2.59 10.48
CA TYR A 45 6.04 -3.74 9.60
C TYR A 45 5.17 -4.86 10.20
N GLU A 46 4.84 -4.79 11.49
CA GLU A 46 4.04 -5.80 12.19
C GLU A 46 2.56 -5.41 12.13
N ILE A 47 1.90 -5.77 11.03
CA ILE A 47 0.48 -5.44 10.78
C ILE A 47 -0.29 -6.68 10.32
N GLY A 48 -1.41 -6.95 10.99
CA GLY A 48 -2.30 -8.07 10.65
C GLY A 48 -1.58 -9.42 10.57
N ASP A 49 -1.94 -10.20 9.55
CA ASP A 49 -1.34 -11.53 9.29
C ASP A 49 -0.07 -11.45 8.42
N MET A 50 0.80 -10.46 8.64
CA MET A 50 2.00 -10.21 7.81
C MET A 50 2.86 -11.45 7.61
N ASP A 51 3.30 -12.08 8.69
CA ASP A 51 4.24 -13.22 8.62
C ASP A 51 3.61 -14.43 7.91
N LYS A 52 2.35 -14.76 8.21
CA LYS A 52 1.62 -15.84 7.53
C LYS A 52 1.42 -15.56 6.04
N SER A 53 1.19 -14.29 5.69
CA SER A 53 1.05 -13.87 4.30
C SER A 53 2.37 -14.03 3.55
N VAL A 54 3.50 -13.65 4.16
CA VAL A 54 4.83 -13.88 3.61
C VAL A 54 5.11 -15.37 3.43
N GLU A 55 4.81 -16.21 4.42
CA GLU A 55 4.97 -17.67 4.32
C GLU A 55 4.14 -18.26 3.17
N ARG A 56 2.87 -17.82 3.01
CA ARG A 56 2.01 -18.27 1.91
C ARG A 56 2.56 -17.84 0.54
N ILE A 57 3.05 -16.60 0.44
CA ILE A 57 3.69 -16.09 -0.78
C ILE A 57 4.97 -16.89 -1.10
N GLN A 58 5.82 -17.14 -0.11
CA GLN A 58 7.02 -17.97 -0.29
C GLN A 58 6.67 -19.37 -0.82
N LYS A 59 5.64 -20.00 -0.27
CA LYS A 59 5.15 -21.30 -0.74
C LYS A 59 4.74 -21.21 -2.22
N ALA A 60 3.98 -20.17 -2.60
CA ALA A 60 3.55 -19.98 -3.98
C ALA A 60 4.72 -19.83 -4.95
N ILE A 61 5.74 -19.06 -4.57
CA ILE A 61 6.96 -18.89 -5.38
C ILE A 61 7.70 -20.23 -5.53
N HIS A 62 7.92 -20.98 -4.43
CA HIS A 62 8.61 -22.26 -4.48
C HIS A 62 7.89 -23.32 -5.32
N GLN A 63 6.56 -23.28 -5.33
CA GLN A 63 5.72 -24.21 -6.08
C GLN A 63 5.41 -23.73 -7.49
N ASN A 64 5.95 -22.57 -7.89
CA ASN A 64 5.65 -21.90 -9.16
C ASN A 64 4.14 -21.72 -9.42
N GLU A 65 3.39 -21.44 -8.34
CA GLU A 65 1.96 -21.20 -8.42
C GLU A 65 1.66 -19.88 -9.18
N GLN A 66 0.57 -19.85 -9.94
CA GLN A 66 0.11 -18.60 -10.54
C GLN A 66 -0.45 -17.67 -9.49
N ILE A 67 0.17 -16.48 -9.35
CA ILE A 67 -0.25 -15.42 -8.43
C ILE A 67 -0.89 -14.29 -9.24
N ILE A 68 -2.01 -13.75 -8.74
CA ILE A 68 -2.59 -12.50 -9.26
C ILE A 68 -2.48 -11.43 -8.18
N VAL A 69 -1.88 -10.30 -8.51
CA VAL A 69 -1.97 -9.06 -7.73
C VAL A 69 -3.17 -8.29 -8.26
N PHE A 70 -4.24 -8.30 -7.48
CA PHE A 70 -5.52 -7.70 -7.83
C PHE A 70 -5.63 -6.30 -7.22
N GLY A 71 -5.51 -5.26 -8.05
CA GLY A 71 -5.47 -3.87 -7.63
C GLY A 71 -6.76 -3.11 -7.75
N ASP A 72 -6.65 -1.79 -7.58
CA ASP A 72 -7.68 -0.82 -7.89
C ASP A 72 -7.19 0.15 -8.98
N TYR A 73 -8.10 0.90 -9.57
CA TYR A 73 -7.86 1.76 -10.75
C TYR A 73 -7.43 3.19 -10.40
N ASP A 74 -7.48 3.59 -9.15
CA ASP A 74 -7.03 4.92 -8.71
C ASP A 74 -5.51 5.00 -8.53
N ALA A 75 -5.01 6.16 -8.11
CA ALA A 75 -3.57 6.37 -8.02
C ALA A 75 -2.92 5.51 -6.92
N ASP A 76 -3.60 5.29 -5.78
CA ASP A 76 -3.07 4.45 -4.70
C ASP A 76 -3.11 2.98 -5.09
N GLY A 77 -4.21 2.49 -5.68
CA GLY A 77 -4.35 1.14 -6.19
C GLY A 77 -3.35 0.80 -7.30
N LEU A 78 -3.11 1.72 -8.25
CA LEU A 78 -2.09 1.55 -9.29
C LEU A 78 -0.68 1.47 -8.72
N CYS A 79 -0.35 2.35 -7.75
CA CYS A 79 0.94 2.32 -7.06
C CYS A 79 1.11 1.04 -6.24
N SER A 80 0.08 0.64 -5.48
CA SER A 80 0.05 -0.59 -4.69
C SER A 80 0.31 -1.83 -5.55
N THR A 81 -0.43 -1.92 -6.67
CA THR A 81 -0.29 -3.02 -7.64
C THR A 81 1.11 -3.09 -8.20
N THR A 82 1.67 -1.95 -8.61
CA THR A 82 3.01 -1.87 -9.17
C THR A 82 4.07 -2.32 -8.16
N ILE A 83 4.01 -1.81 -6.92
CA ILE A 83 4.97 -2.14 -5.86
C ILE A 83 5.01 -3.65 -5.60
N LEU A 84 3.85 -4.25 -5.36
CA LEU A 84 3.80 -5.66 -5.02
C LEU A 84 4.14 -6.55 -6.22
N TRP A 85 3.58 -6.24 -7.40
CA TRP A 85 3.86 -6.99 -8.62
C TRP A 85 5.34 -6.98 -8.99
N GLU A 86 5.99 -5.81 -9.04
CA GLU A 86 7.42 -5.70 -9.38
C GLU A 86 8.28 -6.47 -8.37
N THR A 87 7.95 -6.39 -7.08
CA THR A 87 8.66 -7.13 -6.04
C THR A 87 8.55 -8.64 -6.25
N LEU A 88 7.33 -9.16 -6.41
CA LEU A 88 7.11 -10.60 -6.58
C LEU A 88 7.72 -11.11 -7.88
N TYR A 89 7.61 -10.33 -8.96
CA TYR A 89 8.25 -10.64 -10.24
C TYR A 89 9.79 -10.72 -10.11
N ALA A 90 10.40 -9.72 -9.44
CA ALA A 90 11.84 -9.72 -9.18
C ALA A 90 12.29 -10.87 -8.28
N LEU A 91 11.43 -11.37 -7.39
CA LEU A 91 11.67 -12.56 -6.56
C LEU A 91 11.43 -13.89 -7.29
N GLY A 92 11.13 -13.84 -8.59
CA GLY A 92 10.96 -15.03 -9.44
C GLY A 92 9.58 -15.67 -9.36
N ALA A 93 8.56 -14.96 -8.87
CA ALA A 93 7.20 -15.46 -8.84
C ALA A 93 6.59 -15.55 -10.25
N ASN A 94 5.73 -16.55 -10.47
CA ASN A 94 4.82 -16.59 -11.59
C ASN A 94 3.62 -15.68 -11.29
N VAL A 95 3.78 -14.37 -11.51
CA VAL A 95 2.84 -13.33 -11.06
C VAL A 95 2.37 -12.45 -12.18
N ARG A 96 1.10 -12.06 -12.15
CA ARG A 96 0.51 -11.07 -13.05
C ARG A 96 -0.28 -10.01 -12.27
N PRO A 97 -0.23 -8.73 -12.68
CA PRO A 97 -1.10 -7.71 -12.15
C PRO A 97 -2.46 -7.78 -12.86
N TYR A 98 -3.51 -7.43 -12.15
CA TYR A 98 -4.84 -7.23 -12.69
C TYR A 98 -5.50 -6.02 -12.06
N ILE A 99 -6.02 -5.13 -12.89
CA ILE A 99 -6.75 -3.94 -12.45
C ILE A 99 -8.13 -3.99 -13.10
N PRO A 100 -9.22 -4.04 -12.32
CA PRO A 100 -10.57 -4.14 -12.85
C PRO A 100 -10.98 -2.88 -13.60
N HIS A 101 -11.78 -3.05 -14.64
CA HIS A 101 -12.35 -1.94 -15.39
C HIS A 101 -13.59 -1.40 -14.67
N ARG A 102 -13.48 -0.17 -14.13
CA ARG A 102 -14.51 0.47 -13.27
C ARG A 102 -15.94 0.33 -13.80
N GLU A 103 -16.15 0.65 -15.09
CA GLU A 103 -17.50 0.66 -15.69
C GLU A 103 -18.04 -0.73 -16.00
N LYS A 104 -17.16 -1.70 -16.29
CA LYS A 104 -17.56 -3.04 -16.74
C LYS A 104 -17.63 -4.04 -15.59
N GLU A 105 -16.74 -3.90 -14.59
CA GLU A 105 -16.49 -4.90 -13.55
C GLU A 105 -16.80 -4.38 -12.15
N GLY A 106 -16.93 -3.05 -11.98
CA GLY A 106 -17.24 -2.42 -10.71
C GLY A 106 -16.00 -2.01 -9.93
N TYR A 107 -16.19 -1.72 -8.64
CA TYR A 107 -15.16 -1.30 -7.71
C TYR A 107 -14.60 -2.50 -6.94
N GLY A 108 -13.28 -2.52 -6.75
CA GLY A 108 -12.58 -3.49 -5.91
C GLY A 108 -12.74 -4.95 -6.38
N LEU A 109 -12.61 -5.88 -5.45
CA LEU A 109 -12.77 -7.32 -5.71
C LEU A 109 -14.25 -7.66 -5.95
N SER A 110 -14.74 -7.40 -7.15
CA SER A 110 -16.11 -7.76 -7.54
C SER A 110 -16.19 -9.21 -8.04
N GLN A 111 -17.35 -9.84 -7.88
CA GLN A 111 -17.56 -11.22 -8.35
C GLN A 111 -17.28 -11.36 -9.85
N LYS A 112 -17.69 -10.38 -10.65
CA LYS A 112 -17.50 -10.40 -12.10
C LYS A 112 -16.02 -10.36 -12.50
N ALA A 113 -15.24 -9.46 -11.88
CA ALA A 113 -13.80 -9.38 -12.09
C ALA A 113 -13.10 -10.67 -11.63
N LEU A 114 -13.52 -11.21 -10.48
CA LEU A 114 -12.99 -12.46 -9.93
C LEU A 114 -13.26 -13.66 -10.85
N GLU A 115 -14.47 -13.80 -11.37
CA GLU A 115 -14.82 -14.86 -12.34
C GLU A 115 -13.96 -14.76 -13.61
N PHE A 116 -13.75 -13.54 -14.12
CA PHE A 116 -12.86 -13.32 -15.26
C PHE A 116 -11.42 -13.73 -14.93
N VAL A 117 -10.88 -13.27 -13.81
CA VAL A 117 -9.51 -13.60 -13.36
C VAL A 117 -9.33 -15.11 -13.20
N ILE A 118 -10.28 -15.80 -12.61
CA ILE A 118 -10.25 -17.25 -12.42
C ILE A 118 -10.26 -17.99 -13.75
N SER A 119 -11.13 -17.59 -14.67
CA SER A 119 -11.26 -18.26 -15.97
C SER A 119 -10.04 -18.06 -16.86
N GLU A 120 -9.51 -16.83 -16.89
CA GLU A 120 -8.42 -16.45 -17.79
C GLU A 120 -7.05 -16.89 -17.26
N PHE A 121 -6.78 -16.67 -15.97
CA PHE A 121 -5.44 -16.86 -15.41
C PHE A 121 -5.28 -18.13 -14.56
N LYS A 122 -6.36 -18.74 -14.10
CA LYS A 122 -6.38 -19.95 -13.26
C LYS A 122 -5.41 -19.82 -12.06
N PRO A 123 -5.53 -18.78 -11.24
CA PRO A 123 -4.61 -18.54 -10.15
C PRO A 123 -4.75 -19.59 -9.04
N SER A 124 -3.67 -19.83 -8.30
CA SER A 124 -3.69 -20.55 -7.03
C SER A 124 -3.74 -19.57 -5.84
N LEU A 125 -3.27 -18.33 -6.07
CA LEU A 125 -3.25 -17.27 -5.06
C LEU A 125 -3.66 -15.94 -5.67
N ILE A 126 -4.59 -15.26 -5.03
CA ILE A 126 -4.94 -13.86 -5.32
C ILE A 126 -4.51 -13.00 -4.14
N ILE A 127 -3.78 -11.92 -4.40
CA ILE A 127 -3.40 -10.93 -3.40
C ILE A 127 -4.07 -9.62 -3.80
N THR A 128 -5.05 -9.17 -3.03
CA THR A 128 -5.65 -7.86 -3.26
C THR A 128 -4.75 -6.77 -2.73
N VAL A 129 -4.70 -5.64 -3.39
CA VAL A 129 -3.99 -4.45 -2.93
C VAL A 129 -4.90 -3.25 -3.03
N ASP A 130 -4.98 -2.47 -1.94
CA ASP A 130 -5.82 -1.29 -1.82
C ASP A 130 -7.33 -1.56 -1.96
N ASN A 131 -7.74 -2.80 -1.72
CA ASN A 131 -9.14 -3.22 -1.71
C ASN A 131 -9.30 -4.59 -1.04
N GLY A 132 -10.57 -4.97 -0.80
CA GLY A 132 -10.92 -6.34 -0.41
C GLY A 132 -11.34 -6.51 1.04
N ILE A 133 -11.11 -5.54 1.94
CA ILE A 133 -11.40 -5.70 3.38
C ILE A 133 -12.88 -5.98 3.69
N SER A 134 -13.79 -5.66 2.77
CA SER A 134 -15.23 -5.91 2.88
C SER A 134 -15.74 -7.01 1.94
N ALA A 135 -14.87 -7.67 1.16
CA ALA A 135 -15.22 -8.59 0.08
C ALA A 135 -15.51 -10.03 0.57
N HIS A 136 -16.41 -10.18 1.55
CA HIS A 136 -16.71 -11.49 2.17
C HIS A 136 -17.16 -12.56 1.19
N LYS A 137 -18.08 -12.21 0.29
CA LYS A 137 -18.69 -13.15 -0.68
C LYS A 137 -17.68 -13.57 -1.72
N GLU A 138 -16.91 -12.63 -2.21
CA GLU A 138 -15.90 -12.81 -3.23
C GLU A 138 -14.75 -13.70 -2.71
N VAL A 139 -14.31 -13.44 -1.48
CA VAL A 139 -13.30 -14.27 -0.80
C VAL A 139 -13.81 -15.69 -0.61
N SER A 140 -15.04 -15.86 -0.10
CA SER A 140 -15.64 -17.20 0.07
C SER A 140 -15.74 -17.93 -1.26
N PHE A 141 -16.17 -17.25 -2.31
CA PHE A 141 -16.26 -17.81 -3.67
C PHE A 141 -14.88 -18.25 -4.21
N ALA A 142 -13.81 -17.46 -4.00
CA ALA A 142 -12.46 -17.87 -4.40
C ALA A 142 -12.01 -19.12 -3.65
N ILE A 143 -12.22 -19.17 -2.34
CA ILE A 143 -11.85 -20.30 -1.48
C ILE A 143 -12.61 -21.57 -1.91
N GLU A 144 -13.91 -21.48 -2.21
CA GLU A 144 -14.71 -22.60 -2.74
C GLU A 144 -14.19 -23.15 -4.08
N LYS A 145 -13.48 -22.30 -4.85
CA LYS A 145 -12.79 -22.69 -6.08
C LYS A 145 -11.38 -23.24 -5.85
N GLY A 146 -10.94 -23.35 -4.58
CA GLY A 146 -9.61 -23.83 -4.22
C GLY A 146 -8.50 -22.77 -4.41
N ILE A 147 -8.86 -21.48 -4.40
CA ILE A 147 -7.94 -20.37 -4.59
C ILE A 147 -7.75 -19.68 -3.25
N ASP A 148 -6.51 -19.56 -2.81
CA ASP A 148 -6.18 -18.80 -1.62
C ASP A 148 -6.24 -17.29 -1.90
N VAL A 149 -6.66 -16.52 -0.90
CA VAL A 149 -6.71 -15.07 -0.98
C VAL A 149 -5.89 -14.48 0.16
N ILE A 150 -5.14 -13.42 -0.13
CA ILE A 150 -4.53 -12.52 0.85
C ILE A 150 -5.10 -11.14 0.58
N ILE A 151 -5.66 -10.50 1.59
CA ILE A 151 -6.12 -9.12 1.49
C ILE A 151 -5.03 -8.20 1.99
N THR A 152 -4.64 -7.19 1.18
CA THR A 152 -3.88 -6.05 1.66
C THR A 152 -4.68 -4.77 1.42
N ASP A 153 -5.02 -4.07 2.50
CA ASP A 153 -5.98 -2.96 2.44
C ASP A 153 -5.73 -1.96 3.57
N HIS A 154 -6.24 -0.75 3.41
CA HIS A 154 -6.18 0.31 4.42
C HIS A 154 -7.55 0.94 4.71
N HIS A 155 -8.56 0.64 3.93
CA HIS A 155 -9.91 1.18 4.09
C HIS A 155 -10.50 0.82 5.45
N THR A 156 -11.54 1.54 5.87
CA THR A 156 -12.24 1.28 7.14
C THR A 156 -12.75 -0.16 7.19
N ALA A 157 -12.26 -0.93 8.15
CA ALA A 157 -12.64 -2.31 8.31
C ALA A 157 -14.10 -2.44 8.78
N PRO A 158 -14.89 -3.37 8.22
CA PRO A 158 -16.24 -3.69 8.70
C PRO A 158 -16.18 -4.39 10.07
N GLN A 159 -17.35 -4.55 10.73
CA GLN A 159 -17.43 -5.26 12.01
C GLN A 159 -16.98 -6.73 11.94
N THR A 160 -17.19 -7.37 10.82
CA THR A 160 -16.71 -8.72 10.53
C THR A 160 -15.74 -8.67 9.36
N LEU A 161 -14.68 -9.45 9.42
CA LEU A 161 -13.67 -9.52 8.36
C LEU A 161 -13.85 -10.77 7.50
N PRO A 162 -13.46 -10.75 6.21
CA PRO A 162 -13.38 -11.96 5.40
C PRO A 162 -12.49 -13.02 6.06
N ASN A 163 -12.88 -14.30 5.92
CA ASN A 163 -12.14 -15.41 6.53
C ASN A 163 -10.92 -15.80 5.67
N THR A 164 -9.90 -14.99 5.71
CA THR A 164 -8.64 -15.20 4.98
C THR A 164 -7.49 -14.48 5.67
N LEU A 165 -6.27 -14.53 5.11
CA LEU A 165 -5.14 -13.76 5.61
C LEU A 165 -5.32 -12.27 5.27
N ILE A 166 -5.14 -11.41 6.27
CA ILE A 166 -5.38 -9.96 6.14
C ILE A 166 -4.17 -9.17 6.65
N VAL A 167 -3.59 -8.38 5.76
CA VAL A 167 -2.56 -7.38 6.08
C VAL A 167 -3.22 -6.01 5.95
N HIS A 168 -3.57 -5.39 7.07
CA HIS A 168 -4.38 -4.18 7.10
C HIS A 168 -3.82 -3.13 8.06
N ASP A 169 -3.78 -1.87 7.60
CA ASP A 169 -3.41 -0.73 8.43
C ASP A 169 -4.10 0.54 7.92
N HIS A 170 -5.13 0.99 8.63
CA HIS A 170 -5.92 2.18 8.26
C HIS A 170 -5.22 3.52 8.51
N HIS A 171 -4.00 3.51 9.07
CA HIS A 171 -3.23 4.73 9.32
C HIS A 171 -2.34 5.13 8.14
N VAL A 172 -2.14 4.24 7.17
CA VAL A 172 -1.30 4.44 6.00
C VAL A 172 -2.10 4.24 4.72
N SER A 173 -1.52 4.52 3.54
CA SER A 173 -2.14 4.24 2.24
C SER A 173 -2.05 2.78 1.85
N GLY A 174 -2.86 2.32 0.89
CA GLY A 174 -2.75 0.98 0.31
C GLY A 174 -1.36 0.72 -0.28
N SER A 175 -0.75 1.72 -0.93
CA SER A 175 0.62 1.62 -1.44
C SER A 175 1.67 1.46 -0.34
N ALA A 176 1.45 2.05 0.83
CA ALA A 176 2.33 1.82 1.98
C ALA A 176 2.14 0.41 2.57
N VAL A 177 0.91 -0.12 2.63
CA VAL A 177 0.65 -1.51 3.03
C VAL A 177 1.34 -2.49 2.07
N ALA A 178 1.18 -2.28 0.76
CA ALA A 178 1.84 -3.08 -0.28
C ALA A 178 3.38 -2.99 -0.18
N TYR A 179 3.92 -1.81 0.11
CA TYR A 179 5.36 -1.62 0.34
C TYR A 179 5.85 -2.41 1.57
N LYS A 180 5.13 -2.34 2.70
CA LYS A 180 5.46 -3.09 3.92
C LYS A 180 5.53 -4.60 3.64
N LEU A 181 4.50 -5.15 2.98
CA LEU A 181 4.49 -6.57 2.59
C LEU A 181 5.64 -6.90 1.64
N SER A 182 5.91 -6.04 0.66
CA SER A 182 7.03 -6.19 -0.28
C SER A 182 8.38 -6.27 0.44
N GLN A 183 8.63 -5.38 1.41
CA GLN A 183 9.88 -5.38 2.19
C GLN A 183 10.05 -6.66 3.02
N LYS A 184 8.98 -7.15 3.64
CA LYS A 184 8.99 -8.43 4.38
C LYS A 184 9.23 -9.63 3.44
N CYS A 185 8.62 -9.66 2.25
CA CYS A 185 8.89 -10.68 1.24
C CYS A 185 10.36 -10.67 0.80
N ILE A 186 10.92 -9.49 0.51
CA ILE A 186 12.33 -9.32 0.16
C ILE A 186 13.21 -9.88 1.27
N GLN A 187 13.01 -9.45 2.51
CA GLN A 187 13.80 -9.87 3.66
C GLN A 187 13.76 -11.39 3.85
N ALA A 188 12.59 -12.01 3.69
CA ALA A 188 12.40 -13.44 3.90
C ALA A 188 13.01 -14.30 2.77
N ILE A 189 13.02 -13.81 1.52
CA ILE A 189 13.40 -14.58 0.34
C ILE A 189 14.84 -14.32 -0.08
N GLN A 190 15.37 -13.09 0.06
CA GLN A 190 16.76 -12.74 -0.29
C GLN A 190 17.81 -13.54 0.43
N ASN A 191 17.53 -14.02 1.64
CA ASN A 191 18.44 -14.88 2.38
C ASN A 191 18.73 -16.23 1.65
N ARG A 192 18.13 -16.47 0.46
CA ARG A 192 18.20 -17.73 -0.28
C ARG A 192 18.77 -17.64 -1.70
N SER A 193 18.93 -16.44 -2.28
CA SER A 193 19.50 -16.32 -3.64
C SER A 193 20.11 -14.93 -3.91
N GLU A 194 21.33 -14.94 -4.52
CA GLU A 194 22.16 -13.75 -4.67
C GLU A 194 21.90 -12.90 -5.94
N ASN A 195 20.90 -13.21 -6.78
CA ASN A 195 20.82 -12.66 -8.15
C ASN A 195 19.61 -11.82 -8.50
N TYR A 196 18.82 -11.34 -7.53
CA TYR A 196 17.64 -10.52 -7.84
C TYR A 196 17.96 -9.02 -7.88
N GLN A 197 17.70 -8.38 -9.03
CA GLN A 197 17.68 -6.91 -9.13
C GLN A 197 16.33 -6.41 -8.62
N LEU A 198 16.30 -5.99 -7.35
CA LEU A 198 15.09 -5.46 -6.73
C LEU A 198 14.87 -4.01 -7.15
N PRO A 199 13.60 -3.61 -7.34
CA PRO A 199 13.25 -2.21 -7.53
C PRO A 199 13.70 -1.37 -6.34
N THR A 200 14.32 -0.22 -6.58
CA THR A 200 14.90 0.64 -5.53
C THR A 200 14.11 1.92 -5.31
N ASP A 201 13.08 2.19 -6.12
CA ASP A 201 12.34 3.45 -6.14
C ASP A 201 10.86 3.32 -5.75
N HIS A 202 10.49 2.26 -5.02
CA HIS A 202 9.11 2.03 -4.58
C HIS A 202 8.59 3.11 -3.64
N LEU A 203 9.45 3.77 -2.86
CA LEU A 203 9.00 4.89 -2.01
C LEU A 203 8.45 6.07 -2.85
N ALA A 204 8.91 6.24 -4.10
CA ALA A 204 8.32 7.22 -5.00
C ALA A 204 6.84 6.92 -5.27
N LEU A 205 6.50 5.64 -5.49
CA LEU A 205 5.12 5.18 -5.67
C LEU A 205 4.30 5.32 -4.38
N VAL A 206 4.89 4.96 -3.23
CA VAL A 206 4.24 5.16 -1.92
C VAL A 206 3.91 6.63 -1.68
N ALA A 207 4.81 7.55 -2.04
CA ALA A 207 4.54 8.98 -1.90
C ALA A 207 3.39 9.45 -2.79
N ILE A 208 3.32 8.95 -4.03
CA ILE A 208 2.21 9.27 -4.96
C ILE A 208 0.89 8.77 -4.37
N GLY A 209 0.78 7.49 -4.02
CA GLY A 209 -0.44 6.91 -3.45
C GLY A 209 -0.87 7.64 -2.18
N THR A 210 0.03 7.80 -1.22
CA THR A 210 -0.26 8.47 0.07
C THR A 210 -0.78 9.90 -0.11
N ILE A 211 -0.21 10.67 -1.06
CA ILE A 211 -0.62 12.05 -1.32
C ILE A 211 -1.94 12.10 -2.08
N CYS A 212 -2.11 11.27 -3.11
CA CYS A 212 -3.32 11.24 -3.93
C CYS A 212 -4.55 10.79 -3.13
N ASP A 213 -4.37 9.86 -2.21
CA ASP A 213 -5.42 9.37 -1.32
C ASP A 213 -5.63 10.26 -0.06
N ILE A 214 -4.89 11.37 0.03
CA ILE A 214 -5.04 12.39 1.08
C ILE A 214 -4.85 11.81 2.51
N ILE A 215 -4.01 10.79 2.65
CA ILE A 215 -3.70 10.20 3.95
C ILE A 215 -2.98 11.22 4.85
N PRO A 216 -3.39 11.37 6.13
CA PRO A 216 -2.74 12.29 7.05
C PRO A 216 -1.24 12.02 7.15
N LEU A 217 -0.41 13.07 6.99
CA LEU A 217 1.05 12.98 7.11
C LEU A 217 1.47 12.90 8.59
N SER A 218 1.07 11.81 9.24
CA SER A 218 1.55 11.40 10.56
C SER A 218 3.05 11.06 10.51
N ILE A 219 3.63 10.69 11.63
CA ILE A 219 5.08 10.41 11.75
C ILE A 219 5.56 9.43 10.67
N GLU A 220 4.89 8.27 10.53
CA GLU A 220 5.25 7.24 9.56
C GLU A 220 5.02 7.70 8.11
N ASN A 221 3.82 8.18 7.80
CA ASN A 221 3.46 8.65 6.45
C ASN A 221 4.34 9.81 6.01
N ARG A 222 4.70 10.69 6.95
CA ARG A 222 5.61 11.80 6.68
C ARG A 222 7.01 11.30 6.30
N ALA A 223 7.52 10.26 6.98
CA ALA A 223 8.79 9.64 6.64
C ALA A 223 8.75 9.01 5.24
N LEU A 224 7.72 8.18 4.97
CA LEU A 224 7.51 7.54 3.67
C LEU A 224 7.44 8.57 2.54
N VAL A 225 6.61 9.61 2.69
CA VAL A 225 6.42 10.66 1.68
C VAL A 225 7.68 11.49 1.48
N LYS A 226 8.38 11.89 2.55
CA LYS A 226 9.63 12.68 2.45
C LYS A 226 10.69 11.94 1.64
N HIS A 227 10.94 10.67 1.95
CA HIS A 227 11.90 9.85 1.22
C HIS A 227 11.41 9.51 -0.18
N GLY A 228 10.11 9.26 -0.34
CA GLY A 228 9.51 9.00 -1.64
C GLY A 228 9.61 10.20 -2.61
N ILE A 229 9.40 11.43 -2.15
CA ILE A 229 9.60 12.63 -2.96
C ILE A 229 11.06 12.78 -3.40
N GLN A 230 12.03 12.40 -2.55
CA GLN A 230 13.43 12.41 -2.95
C GLN A 230 13.72 11.41 -4.07
N GLN A 231 13.14 10.20 -4.00
CA GLN A 231 13.23 9.22 -5.09
C GLN A 231 12.50 9.70 -6.35
N LEU A 232 11.30 10.29 -6.19
CA LEU A 232 10.48 10.79 -7.29
C LEU A 232 11.21 11.84 -8.14
N ARG A 233 11.98 12.73 -7.50
CA ARG A 233 12.79 13.77 -8.20
C ARG A 233 13.83 13.17 -9.14
N ASN A 234 14.28 11.95 -8.89
CA ASN A 234 15.31 11.24 -9.66
C ASN A 234 14.74 10.03 -10.41
N THR A 235 13.42 9.90 -10.49
CA THR A 235 12.78 8.74 -11.10
C THR A 235 13.11 8.62 -12.58
N LYS A 236 13.30 7.38 -13.02
CA LYS A 236 13.47 7.02 -14.45
C LYS A 236 12.24 6.29 -15.00
N ARG A 237 11.15 6.20 -14.21
CA ARG A 237 9.90 5.59 -14.65
C ARG A 237 9.27 6.43 -15.76
N ALA A 238 9.25 5.86 -16.97
CA ALA A 238 8.82 6.59 -18.17
C ALA A 238 7.44 7.24 -18.04
N GLY A 239 6.47 6.53 -17.41
CA GLY A 239 5.13 7.07 -17.17
C GLY A 239 5.13 8.28 -16.23
N ILE A 240 5.89 8.22 -15.14
CA ILE A 240 5.98 9.33 -14.18
C ILE A 240 6.69 10.52 -14.82
N VAL A 241 7.80 10.28 -15.54
CA VAL A 241 8.52 11.34 -16.27
C VAL A 241 7.59 12.01 -17.29
N ALA A 242 6.80 11.23 -18.02
CA ALA A 242 5.84 11.79 -18.98
C ALA A 242 4.77 12.64 -18.29
N LEU A 243 4.21 12.19 -17.18
CA LEU A 243 3.24 12.97 -16.38
C LEU A 243 3.85 14.29 -15.87
N CYS A 244 5.07 14.26 -15.33
CA CYS A 244 5.75 15.47 -14.86
C CYS A 244 6.02 16.48 -15.97
N ASN A 245 6.19 16.04 -17.22
CA ASN A 245 6.45 16.93 -18.37
C ASN A 245 5.20 17.63 -18.89
N ILE A 246 4.00 17.15 -18.55
CA ILE A 246 2.73 17.74 -18.99
C ILE A 246 1.98 18.47 -17.86
N ALA A 247 2.43 18.34 -16.61
CA ALA A 247 1.86 19.01 -15.44
C ALA A 247 2.49 20.40 -15.26
#